data_8496c8a1690b0231ae57a616902cc93e
#
_entry.id   8496c8a1690b0231ae57a616902cc93e
#
_cell.length_a   1.000
_cell.length_b   1.000
_cell.length_c   1.000
_cell.angle_alpha   90.00
_cell.angle_beta   90.00
_cell.angle_gamma   90.00
#
_symmetry.space_group_name_H-M   'P 1'
#
loop_
_entity.id
_entity.type
_entity.pdbx_description
1 polymer ?
#
loop_
_entity_poly.entity_id
_entity_poly.type
_entity_poly.pdbx_seq_one_letter_code
_entity_poly.pdbx_strand_id
1 'polypeptide(L)'
;ATFEMICRSDTVGVFQIESRAQMAMLPRLRPKTFYDLVIQISIVRPGPITGGMVHPYLRRRQGKEPVEFPHESLVPVLEKTLGVPLFQEQVMRLAVVAADYTPGEADQLRRDMAAWHRSGRMERHRERLITRMQAKGIALEFAERVFEQIRGFGEYGFPESHAASFALIAYATAWLRCHYPAEFTCSLLNAQPMGFYLPATIVEDAKRHGVLVRPIDAQASDWDCTLENCADSAGGFAVRMGLRYIKGLAERDWDRISHARQARSFESLEDFVRRTDLRQSSLSALAQAGAFDGLGAGIREKHGVGEGRLHQPLPQPLLLGNSEDVGSVPDLGRGALQRCDQ
;
A
#
# COMPACT_ATOMS: atom_id res chain seq x y z
N ALA A 1 10.19 16.73 2.82
CA ALA A 1 9.63 15.79 3.82
C ALA A 1 8.96 14.58 3.13
N THR A 2 7.83 14.74 2.39
CA THR A 2 7.07 13.59 1.82
C THR A 2 7.90 12.72 0.90
N PHE A 3 8.62 13.28 -0.09
CA PHE A 3 9.51 12.50 -0.97
C PHE A 3 10.69 11.86 -0.23
N GLU A 4 11.20 12.49 0.81
CA GLU A 4 12.26 11.92 1.65
C GLU A 4 11.76 10.69 2.41
N MET A 5 10.54 10.75 2.98
CA MET A 5 9.87 9.63 3.61
C MET A 5 9.69 8.48 2.61
N ILE A 6 9.19 8.77 1.41
CA ILE A 6 9.02 7.79 0.34
C ILE A 6 10.36 7.16 -0.05
N CYS A 7 11.43 7.95 -0.21
CA CYS A 7 12.77 7.45 -0.55
C CYS A 7 13.37 6.50 0.50
N ARG A 8 12.96 6.63 1.77
CA ARG A 8 13.36 5.71 2.86
C ARG A 8 12.49 4.45 2.93
N SER A 9 11.52 4.29 2.02
CA SER A 9 10.52 3.21 2.05
C SER A 9 9.64 3.22 3.31
N ASP A 10 9.46 4.36 3.91
CA ASP A 10 8.57 4.54 5.04
C ASP A 10 7.13 4.75 4.53
N THR A 11 6.56 3.68 3.98
CA THR A 11 5.32 3.72 3.18
C THR A 11 4.28 2.69 3.62
N VAL A 12 4.30 2.27 4.88
CA VAL A 12 3.26 1.40 5.47
C VAL A 12 1.91 2.11 5.38
N GLY A 13 0.90 1.45 4.79
CA GLY A 13 -0.43 2.01 4.58
C GLY A 13 -0.53 3.06 3.46
N VAL A 14 0.55 3.35 2.74
CA VAL A 14 0.54 4.27 1.61
C VAL A 14 0.13 3.52 0.35
N PHE A 15 -1.01 3.93 -0.22
CA PHE A 15 -1.59 3.31 -1.40
C PHE A 15 -0.54 3.01 -2.48
N GLN A 16 -0.59 1.81 -3.04
CA GLN A 16 0.17 1.30 -4.18
C GLN A 16 1.70 1.16 -3.98
N ILE A 17 2.33 1.86 -3.04
CA ILE A 17 3.79 1.83 -2.83
C ILE A 17 4.21 1.17 -1.51
N GLU A 18 3.32 0.36 -0.95
CA GLU A 18 3.48 -0.34 0.34
C GLU A 18 3.89 -1.82 0.22
N SER A 19 3.85 -2.40 -0.99
CA SER A 19 4.26 -3.80 -1.17
C SER A 19 5.78 -3.97 -1.02
N ARG A 20 6.23 -5.17 -0.63
CA ARG A 20 7.67 -5.45 -0.47
C ARG A 20 8.49 -5.11 -1.73
N ALA A 21 7.94 -5.41 -2.90
CA ALA A 21 8.60 -5.10 -4.17
C ALA A 21 8.70 -3.59 -4.41
N GLN A 22 7.63 -2.84 -4.13
CA GLN A 22 7.62 -1.38 -4.22
C GLN A 22 8.60 -0.76 -3.21
N MET A 23 8.53 -1.17 -1.95
CA MET A 23 9.43 -0.67 -0.89
C MET A 23 10.90 -0.97 -1.19
N ALA A 24 11.23 -2.14 -1.76
CA ALA A 24 12.60 -2.46 -2.18
C ALA A 24 13.09 -1.60 -3.36
N MET A 25 12.17 -1.07 -4.19
CA MET A 25 12.51 -0.23 -5.34
C MET A 25 12.70 1.24 -4.96
N LEU A 26 11.93 1.77 -4.00
CA LEU A 26 11.93 3.19 -3.63
C LEU A 26 13.32 3.77 -3.32
N PRO A 27 14.20 3.13 -2.51
CA PRO A 27 15.54 3.65 -2.22
C PRO A 27 16.46 3.63 -3.45
N ARG A 28 16.17 2.78 -4.43
CA ARG A 28 16.94 2.64 -5.67
C ARG A 28 16.54 3.67 -6.71
N LEU A 29 15.23 3.94 -6.84
CA LEU A 29 14.65 4.92 -7.77
C LEU A 29 14.80 6.33 -7.23
N ARG A 30 14.62 6.55 -5.91
CA ARG A 30 14.71 7.83 -5.21
C ARG A 30 13.81 8.90 -5.85
N PRO A 31 12.49 8.76 -5.77
CA PRO A 31 11.56 9.72 -6.35
C PRO A 31 11.77 11.14 -5.80
N LYS A 32 11.80 12.12 -6.69
CA LYS A 32 11.92 13.55 -6.35
C LYS A 32 10.76 14.38 -6.89
N THR A 33 10.08 13.87 -7.90
CA THR A 33 8.98 14.53 -8.59
C THR A 33 7.76 13.63 -8.64
N PHE A 34 6.61 14.21 -8.92
CA PHE A 34 5.38 13.45 -9.14
C PHE A 34 5.53 12.40 -10.25
N TYR A 35 6.20 12.75 -11.35
CA TYR A 35 6.41 11.82 -12.45
C TYR A 35 7.29 10.63 -12.06
N ASP A 36 8.20 10.79 -11.12
CA ASP A 36 8.97 9.67 -10.58
C ASP A 36 8.07 8.63 -9.87
N LEU A 37 6.99 9.08 -9.23
CA LEU A 37 6.00 8.16 -8.65
C LEU A 37 5.20 7.45 -9.73
N VAL A 38 4.86 8.14 -10.83
CA VAL A 38 4.22 7.51 -11.99
C VAL A 38 5.10 6.36 -12.52
N ILE A 39 6.41 6.61 -12.66
CA ILE A 39 7.37 5.59 -13.07
C ILE A 39 7.48 4.48 -12.01
N GLN A 40 7.60 4.82 -10.72
CA GLN A 40 7.70 3.86 -9.62
C GLN A 40 6.55 2.85 -9.67
N ILE A 41 5.33 3.32 -9.84
CA ILE A 41 4.13 2.48 -9.87
C ILE A 41 4.12 1.58 -11.12
N SER A 42 4.59 2.10 -12.25
CA SER A 42 4.58 1.37 -13.53
C SER A 42 5.70 0.36 -13.68
N ILE A 43 6.86 0.59 -13.03
CA ILE A 43 8.07 -0.22 -13.22
C ILE A 43 8.04 -1.52 -12.40
N VAL A 44 7.36 -1.52 -11.25
CA VAL A 44 7.18 -2.70 -10.40
C VAL A 44 5.86 -3.37 -10.79
N ARG A 45 5.95 -4.51 -11.46
CA ARG A 45 4.81 -5.26 -11.99
C ARG A 45 4.65 -6.62 -11.31
N PRO A 46 3.41 -7.12 -11.12
CA PRO A 46 3.20 -8.51 -10.71
C PRO A 46 3.65 -9.46 -11.83
N GLY A 47 4.35 -10.52 -11.47
CA GLY A 47 4.90 -11.50 -12.40
C GLY A 47 6.43 -11.48 -12.41
N PRO A 48 7.09 -12.43 -13.11
CA PRO A 48 8.51 -12.39 -13.25
C PRO A 48 8.86 -11.05 -13.91
N ILE A 49 9.56 -10.20 -13.16
CA ILE A 49 10.13 -8.98 -13.70
C ILE A 49 10.95 -9.43 -14.90
N THR A 50 10.43 -9.23 -16.08
CA THR A 50 11.21 -9.43 -17.30
C THR A 50 12.28 -8.35 -17.24
N GLY A 51 13.43 -8.72 -16.65
CA GLY A 51 14.46 -7.86 -16.08
C GLY A 51 15.17 -6.94 -17.05
N GLY A 52 14.76 -6.95 -18.31
CA GLY A 52 15.39 -6.14 -19.33
C GLY A 52 15.16 -4.62 -19.20
N MET A 53 14.02 -4.15 -18.69
CA MET A 53 13.70 -2.71 -18.70
C MET A 53 13.97 -1.99 -17.40
N VAL A 54 13.82 -2.65 -16.26
CA VAL A 54 14.04 -2.03 -14.94
C VAL A 54 15.51 -1.66 -14.74
N HIS A 55 16.42 -2.55 -15.15
CA HIS A 55 17.84 -2.34 -14.96
C HIS A 55 18.43 -1.18 -15.80
N PRO A 56 18.14 -1.02 -17.11
CA PRO A 56 18.58 0.14 -17.87
C PRO A 56 18.07 1.47 -17.30
N TYR A 57 16.78 1.55 -17.00
CA TYR A 57 16.20 2.78 -16.43
C TYR A 57 16.91 3.18 -15.13
N LEU A 58 17.08 2.24 -14.18
CA LEU A 58 17.74 2.53 -12.91
C LEU A 58 19.22 2.89 -13.08
N ARG A 59 19.95 2.22 -13.98
CA ARG A 59 21.35 2.54 -14.25
C ARG A 59 21.51 3.95 -14.81
N ARG A 60 20.66 4.33 -15.76
CA ARG A 60 20.64 5.68 -16.36
C ARG A 60 20.25 6.73 -15.34
N ARG A 61 19.22 6.47 -14.54
CA ARG A 61 18.82 7.38 -13.47
C ARG A 61 19.89 7.57 -12.40
N GLN A 62 20.70 6.55 -12.13
CA GLN A 62 21.80 6.61 -11.17
C GLN A 62 23.09 7.16 -11.80
N GLY A 63 23.10 7.53 -13.07
CA GLY A 63 24.29 8.00 -13.78
C GLY A 63 25.34 6.91 -14.06
N LYS A 64 24.97 5.63 -13.93
CA LYS A 64 25.85 4.48 -14.19
C LYS A 64 25.90 4.08 -15.68
N GLU A 65 24.97 4.57 -16.45
CA GLU A 65 24.83 4.36 -17.89
C GLU A 65 24.39 5.66 -18.54
N PRO A 66 24.99 6.07 -19.67
CA PRO A 66 24.56 7.26 -20.39
C PRO A 66 23.15 7.11 -20.92
N VAL A 67 22.41 8.22 -20.98
CA VAL A 67 21.10 8.24 -21.62
C VAL A 67 21.35 8.40 -23.13
N GLU A 68 21.10 7.35 -23.88
CA GLU A 68 21.25 7.35 -25.32
C GLU A 68 19.90 7.21 -26.00
N PHE A 69 19.70 8.01 -27.04
CA PHE A 69 18.55 7.93 -27.91
C PHE A 69 19.01 7.44 -29.29
N PRO A 70 18.48 6.33 -29.79
CA PRO A 70 18.99 5.69 -31.01
C PRO A 70 18.71 6.51 -32.27
N HIS A 71 17.78 7.45 -32.20
CA HIS A 71 17.47 8.40 -33.26
C HIS A 71 16.87 9.66 -32.65
N GLU A 72 17.19 10.84 -33.21
CA GLU A 72 16.77 12.14 -32.69
C GLU A 72 15.23 12.26 -32.61
N SER A 73 14.51 11.71 -33.57
CA SER A 73 13.04 11.73 -33.58
C SER A 73 12.40 11.04 -32.39
N LEU A 74 13.13 10.19 -31.66
CA LEU A 74 12.63 9.43 -30.51
C LEU A 74 12.82 10.17 -29.17
N VAL A 75 13.62 11.24 -29.15
CA VAL A 75 13.84 12.03 -27.93
C VAL A 75 12.53 12.50 -27.30
N PRO A 76 11.57 13.13 -28.04
CA PRO A 76 10.33 13.61 -27.45
C PRO A 76 9.42 12.50 -26.90
N VAL A 77 9.64 11.26 -27.33
CA VAL A 77 8.86 10.10 -26.87
C VAL A 77 9.45 9.49 -25.61
N LEU A 78 10.78 9.44 -25.52
CA LEU A 78 11.51 8.63 -24.54
C LEU A 78 12.29 9.44 -23.51
N GLU A 79 12.43 10.76 -23.64
CA GLU A 79 13.25 11.59 -22.73
C GLU A 79 12.80 11.48 -21.26
N LYS A 80 11.49 11.49 -20.99
CA LYS A 80 10.93 11.40 -19.65
C LYS A 80 11.22 10.05 -18.97
N THR A 81 11.51 9.04 -19.75
CA THR A 81 11.81 7.69 -19.28
C THR A 81 13.25 7.26 -19.58
N LEU A 82 14.14 8.25 -19.78
CA LEU A 82 15.58 8.06 -19.98
C LEU A 82 15.91 7.07 -21.13
N GLY A 83 15.17 7.18 -22.22
CA GLY A 83 15.37 6.32 -23.41
C GLY A 83 14.79 4.90 -23.27
N VAL A 84 14.01 4.61 -22.24
CA VAL A 84 13.40 3.28 -22.03
C VAL A 84 11.87 3.41 -22.20
N PRO A 85 11.25 2.69 -23.13
CA PRO A 85 9.79 2.67 -23.24
C PRO A 85 9.20 1.93 -22.02
N LEU A 86 8.43 2.63 -21.19
CA LEU A 86 7.80 2.09 -19.96
C LEU A 86 6.28 1.98 -20.09
N PHE A 87 5.64 2.76 -20.99
CA PHE A 87 4.20 2.89 -21.09
C PHE A 87 3.67 2.45 -22.47
N GLN A 88 2.44 1.97 -22.50
CA GLN A 88 1.78 1.58 -23.76
C GLN A 88 1.71 2.75 -24.75
N GLU A 89 1.42 3.94 -24.26
CA GLU A 89 1.34 5.17 -25.06
C GLU A 89 2.69 5.50 -25.72
N GLN A 90 3.80 5.26 -25.03
CA GLN A 90 5.14 5.44 -25.62
C GLN A 90 5.38 4.45 -26.75
N VAL A 91 4.96 3.20 -26.61
CA VAL A 91 5.07 2.19 -27.66
C VAL A 91 4.28 2.58 -28.90
N MET A 92 3.04 3.06 -28.72
CA MET A 92 2.23 3.55 -29.84
C MET A 92 2.86 4.76 -30.52
N ARG A 93 3.31 5.75 -29.74
CA ARG A 93 3.99 6.95 -30.28
C ARG A 93 5.30 6.59 -30.98
N LEU A 94 6.05 5.63 -30.45
CA LEU A 94 7.27 5.13 -31.06
C LEU A 94 6.96 4.51 -32.44
N ALA A 95 5.93 3.67 -32.55
CA ALA A 95 5.52 3.09 -33.83
C ALA A 95 5.09 4.17 -34.85
N VAL A 96 4.41 5.23 -34.41
CA VAL A 96 4.04 6.37 -35.27
C VAL A 96 5.28 7.14 -35.72
N VAL A 97 6.18 7.50 -34.80
CA VAL A 97 7.32 8.37 -35.10
C VAL A 97 8.43 7.62 -35.85
N ALA A 98 8.75 6.41 -35.41
CA ALA A 98 9.89 5.64 -35.94
C ALA A 98 9.54 4.74 -37.14
N ALA A 99 8.29 4.34 -37.26
CA ALA A 99 7.86 3.40 -38.30
C ALA A 99 6.67 3.89 -39.15
N ASP A 100 6.33 5.16 -39.11
CA ASP A 100 5.25 5.79 -39.86
C ASP A 100 3.90 5.05 -39.78
N TYR A 101 3.61 4.55 -38.58
CA TYR A 101 2.28 4.01 -38.34
C TYR A 101 1.27 5.15 -38.30
N THR A 102 0.14 4.94 -38.93
CA THR A 102 -1.03 5.79 -38.69
C THR A 102 -1.55 5.59 -37.28
N PRO A 103 -2.28 6.54 -36.70
CA PRO A 103 -2.90 6.36 -35.40
C PRO A 103 -3.73 5.09 -35.26
N GLY A 104 -4.45 4.71 -36.33
CA GLY A 104 -5.23 3.47 -36.39
C GLY A 104 -4.37 2.20 -36.41
N GLU A 105 -3.24 2.21 -37.10
CA GLU A 105 -2.27 1.10 -37.09
C GLU A 105 -1.60 0.96 -35.70
N ALA A 106 -1.30 2.07 -35.05
CA ALA A 106 -0.73 2.07 -33.70
C ALA A 106 -1.73 1.54 -32.66
N ASP A 107 -3.02 1.89 -32.77
CA ASP A 107 -4.05 1.31 -31.90
C ASP A 107 -4.27 -0.19 -32.19
N GLN A 108 -4.18 -0.61 -33.47
CA GLN A 108 -4.22 -2.02 -33.80
C GLN A 108 -3.01 -2.78 -33.20
N LEU A 109 -1.80 -2.20 -33.25
CA LEU A 109 -0.62 -2.76 -32.57
C LEU A 109 -0.89 -2.95 -31.09
N ARG A 110 -1.47 -1.95 -30.41
CA ARG A 110 -1.83 -2.03 -28.99
C ARG A 110 -2.80 -3.20 -28.70
N ARG A 111 -3.82 -3.37 -29.53
CA ARG A 111 -4.78 -4.49 -29.40
C ARG A 111 -4.12 -5.84 -29.65
N ASP A 112 -3.27 -5.93 -30.66
CA ASP A 112 -2.57 -7.16 -31.00
C ASP A 112 -1.50 -7.52 -29.96
N MET A 113 -0.90 -6.53 -29.28
CA MET A 113 -0.05 -6.74 -28.12
C MET A 113 -0.81 -7.45 -26.98
N ALA A 114 -2.01 -7.00 -26.65
CA ALA A 114 -2.83 -7.61 -25.60
C ALA A 114 -3.29 -9.05 -25.92
N ALA A 115 -3.25 -9.44 -27.21
CA ALA A 115 -3.69 -10.74 -27.70
C ALA A 115 -2.56 -11.58 -28.31
N TRP A 116 -1.29 -11.22 -28.07
CA TRP A 116 -0.16 -11.75 -28.82
C TRP A 116 0.02 -13.29 -28.74
N HIS A 117 -0.32 -13.90 -27.60
CA HIS A 117 -0.27 -15.35 -27.43
C HIS A 117 -1.24 -16.13 -28.36
N ARG A 118 -2.25 -15.44 -28.93
CA ARG A 118 -3.37 -16.11 -29.61
C ARG A 118 -3.35 -16.02 -31.13
N SER A 119 -2.53 -15.18 -31.77
CA SER A 119 -2.86 -14.81 -33.16
C SER A 119 -1.72 -14.75 -34.17
N GLY A 120 -0.46 -14.94 -33.85
CA GLY A 120 0.66 -14.76 -34.79
C GLY A 120 0.72 -13.38 -35.48
N ARG A 121 -0.16 -12.45 -35.11
CA ARG A 121 -0.26 -11.10 -35.69
C ARG A 121 0.93 -10.21 -35.36
N MET A 122 1.58 -10.48 -34.23
CA MET A 122 2.75 -9.74 -33.82
C MET A 122 3.94 -9.90 -34.77
N GLU A 123 4.09 -11.04 -35.45
CA GLU A 123 5.16 -11.22 -36.45
C GLU A 123 5.01 -10.29 -37.64
N ARG A 124 3.76 -10.02 -38.08
CA ARG A 124 3.49 -9.02 -39.13
C ARG A 124 3.85 -7.60 -38.69
N HIS A 125 3.61 -7.29 -37.40
CA HIS A 125 4.05 -6.01 -36.82
C HIS A 125 5.57 -5.94 -36.72
N ARG A 126 6.26 -7.04 -36.40
CA ARG A 126 7.72 -7.12 -36.37
C ARG A 126 8.34 -6.74 -37.70
N GLU A 127 7.97 -7.44 -38.75
CA GLU A 127 8.49 -7.20 -40.08
C GLU A 127 8.26 -5.75 -40.54
N ARG A 128 7.04 -5.26 -40.39
CA ARG A 128 6.65 -3.89 -40.77
C ARG A 128 7.42 -2.85 -39.99
N LEU A 129 7.50 -3.01 -38.67
CA LEU A 129 8.15 -2.06 -37.78
C LEU A 129 9.65 -1.98 -38.05
N ILE A 130 10.33 -3.11 -38.17
CA ILE A 130 11.76 -3.18 -38.41
C ILE A 130 12.07 -2.58 -39.80
N THR A 131 11.36 -3.00 -40.86
CA THR A 131 11.59 -2.48 -42.21
C THR A 131 11.41 -0.97 -42.31
N ARG A 132 10.36 -0.42 -41.72
CA ARG A 132 10.11 1.03 -41.70
C ARG A 132 11.11 1.82 -40.88
N MET A 133 11.54 1.28 -39.71
CA MET A 133 12.57 1.89 -38.91
C MET A 133 13.93 1.94 -39.63
N GLN A 134 14.31 0.85 -40.30
CA GLN A 134 15.54 0.82 -41.11
C GLN A 134 15.47 1.82 -42.30
N ALA A 135 14.33 1.98 -42.94
CA ALA A 135 14.14 2.99 -43.98
C ALA A 135 14.36 4.42 -43.50
N LYS A 136 14.22 4.67 -42.18
CA LYS A 136 14.53 5.95 -41.52
C LYS A 136 15.95 6.05 -40.98
N GLY A 137 16.82 5.12 -41.29
CA GLY A 137 18.22 5.11 -40.81
C GLY A 137 18.39 4.61 -39.38
N ILE A 138 17.35 4.02 -38.77
CA ILE A 138 17.45 3.42 -37.44
C ILE A 138 18.08 2.04 -37.57
N ALA A 139 19.12 1.79 -36.77
CA ALA A 139 19.87 0.54 -36.83
C ALA A 139 18.99 -0.69 -36.53
N LEU A 140 19.24 -1.80 -37.26
CA LEU A 140 18.50 -3.06 -37.12
C LEU A 140 18.48 -3.54 -35.67
N GLU A 141 19.63 -3.57 -34.99
CA GLU A 141 19.76 -4.03 -33.60
C GLU A 141 18.86 -3.23 -32.62
N PHE A 142 18.67 -1.94 -32.92
CA PHE A 142 17.77 -1.13 -32.13
C PHE A 142 16.31 -1.44 -32.46
N ALA A 143 15.97 -1.56 -33.73
CA ALA A 143 14.61 -1.89 -34.16
C ALA A 143 14.17 -3.25 -33.57
N GLU A 144 15.05 -4.24 -33.56
CA GLU A 144 14.81 -5.54 -32.94
C GLU A 144 14.63 -5.44 -31.43
N ARG A 145 15.49 -4.69 -30.72
CA ARG A 145 15.33 -4.45 -29.28
C ARG A 145 14.00 -3.77 -28.94
N VAL A 146 13.60 -2.80 -29.73
CA VAL A 146 12.31 -2.13 -29.58
C VAL A 146 11.16 -3.13 -29.78
N PHE A 147 11.23 -3.96 -30.81
CA PHE A 147 10.21 -4.97 -31.02
C PHE A 147 10.13 -5.96 -29.86
N GLU A 148 11.26 -6.45 -29.36
CA GLU A 148 11.29 -7.34 -28.21
C GLU A 148 10.71 -6.67 -26.95
N GLN A 149 10.97 -5.37 -26.76
CA GLN A 149 10.33 -4.60 -25.71
C GLN A 149 8.81 -4.51 -25.90
N ILE A 150 8.35 -4.22 -27.12
CA ILE A 150 6.93 -4.21 -27.48
C ILE A 150 6.29 -5.58 -27.22
N ARG A 151 6.98 -6.66 -27.57
CA ARG A 151 6.52 -8.02 -27.29
C ARG A 151 6.37 -8.28 -25.79
N GLY A 152 7.33 -7.85 -24.97
CA GLY A 152 7.25 -7.94 -23.52
C GLY A 152 6.11 -7.12 -22.90
N PHE A 153 5.66 -6.04 -23.56
CA PHE A 153 4.48 -5.27 -23.15
C PHE A 153 3.16 -6.00 -23.40
N GLY A 154 3.14 -6.99 -24.33
CA GLY A 154 1.94 -7.77 -24.63
C GLY A 154 1.38 -8.53 -23.42
N GLU A 155 2.24 -8.91 -22.49
CA GLU A 155 1.82 -9.56 -21.25
C GLU A 155 1.30 -8.56 -20.21
N TYR A 156 1.89 -7.34 -20.14
CA TYR A 156 1.59 -6.35 -19.08
C TYR A 156 1.90 -4.91 -19.51
N GLY A 157 1.29 -4.44 -20.60
CA GLY A 157 1.40 -3.02 -20.95
C GLY A 157 0.70 -2.15 -19.92
N PHE A 158 1.44 -1.25 -19.22
CA PHE A 158 0.85 -0.36 -18.23
C PHE A 158 0.49 0.99 -18.87
N PRO A 159 -0.78 1.43 -18.80
CA PRO A 159 -1.16 2.76 -19.28
C PRO A 159 -0.57 3.87 -18.42
N GLU A 160 0.02 4.91 -19.04
CA GLU A 160 0.59 6.06 -18.35
C GLU A 160 -0.47 6.81 -17.55
N SER A 161 -1.66 6.98 -18.10
CA SER A 161 -2.79 7.64 -17.44
C SER A 161 -3.23 6.90 -16.17
N HIS A 162 -3.24 5.57 -16.20
CA HIS A 162 -3.55 4.75 -15.03
C HIS A 162 -2.47 4.89 -13.95
N ALA A 163 -1.18 4.85 -14.35
CA ALA A 163 -0.07 5.09 -13.44
C ALA A 163 -0.13 6.48 -12.80
N ALA A 164 -0.48 7.51 -13.58
CA ALA A 164 -0.61 8.89 -13.09
C ALA A 164 -1.77 9.02 -12.08
N SER A 165 -2.91 8.40 -12.34
CA SER A 165 -4.05 8.39 -11.41
C SER A 165 -3.67 7.73 -10.07
N PHE A 166 -2.97 6.61 -10.12
CA PHE A 166 -2.51 5.91 -8.92
C PHE A 166 -1.40 6.68 -8.19
N ALA A 167 -0.52 7.35 -8.93
CA ALA A 167 0.50 8.20 -8.33
C ALA A 167 -0.10 9.38 -7.57
N LEU A 168 -1.22 9.93 -8.03
CA LEU A 168 -1.94 10.98 -7.32
C LEU A 168 -2.44 10.50 -5.96
N ILE A 169 -3.07 9.33 -5.91
CA ILE A 169 -3.57 8.74 -4.66
C ILE A 169 -2.39 8.36 -3.75
N ALA A 170 -1.32 7.77 -4.32
CA ALA A 170 -0.12 7.42 -3.57
C ALA A 170 0.55 8.65 -2.95
N TYR A 171 0.66 9.75 -3.70
CA TYR A 171 1.22 10.99 -3.18
C TYR A 171 0.34 11.62 -2.09
N ALA A 172 -0.97 11.67 -2.30
CA ALA A 172 -1.91 12.20 -1.32
C ALA A 172 -1.87 11.41 0.00
N THR A 173 -1.88 10.08 -0.08
CA THR A 173 -1.77 9.21 1.11
C THR A 173 -0.41 9.33 1.78
N ALA A 174 0.68 9.42 1.02
CA ALA A 174 2.02 9.66 1.57
C ALA A 174 2.13 11.03 2.25
N TRP A 175 1.51 12.05 1.68
CA TRP A 175 1.48 13.39 2.26
C TRP A 175 0.71 13.40 3.58
N LEU A 176 -0.47 12.77 3.63
CA LEU A 176 -1.25 12.63 4.87
C LEU A 176 -0.44 11.90 5.94
N ARG A 177 0.17 10.76 5.60
CA ARG A 177 1.04 10.04 6.53
C ARG A 177 2.18 10.90 7.07
N CYS A 178 2.81 11.70 6.21
CA CYS A 178 3.96 12.53 6.57
C CYS A 178 3.59 13.71 7.48
N HIS A 179 2.44 14.33 7.24
CA HIS A 179 2.06 15.59 7.88
C HIS A 179 0.98 15.44 8.96
N TYR A 180 0.20 14.35 8.90
CA TYR A 180 -0.91 14.05 9.81
C TYR A 180 -0.84 12.59 10.28
N PRO A 181 0.25 12.19 10.97
CA PRO A 181 0.49 10.77 11.28
C PRO A 181 -0.55 10.15 12.21
N ALA A 182 -1.10 10.90 13.17
CA ALA A 182 -2.13 10.42 14.08
C ALA A 182 -3.47 10.22 13.35
N GLU A 183 -3.88 11.21 12.55
CA GLU A 183 -5.11 11.17 11.76
C GLU A 183 -5.05 10.07 10.70
N PHE A 184 -3.89 9.92 10.05
CA PHE A 184 -3.64 8.84 9.09
C PHE A 184 -3.78 7.46 9.76
N THR A 185 -3.15 7.27 10.92
CA THR A 185 -3.23 6.03 11.71
C THR A 185 -4.66 5.72 12.13
N CYS A 186 -5.36 6.71 12.68
CA CYS A 186 -6.76 6.57 13.11
C CYS A 186 -7.66 6.18 11.93
N SER A 187 -7.48 6.83 10.78
CA SER A 187 -8.25 6.54 9.57
C SER A 187 -7.99 5.13 9.04
N LEU A 188 -6.72 4.66 9.03
CA LEU A 188 -6.38 3.30 8.62
C LEU A 188 -6.98 2.25 9.56
N LEU A 189 -6.96 2.50 10.86
CA LEU A 189 -7.60 1.63 11.83
C LEU A 189 -9.11 1.57 11.58
N ASN A 190 -9.78 2.70 11.38
CA ASN A 190 -11.22 2.74 11.15
C ASN A 190 -11.64 2.15 9.78
N ALA A 191 -10.74 2.12 8.81
CA ALA A 191 -10.96 1.50 7.50
C ALA A 191 -10.78 -0.02 7.48
N GLN A 192 -10.44 -0.66 8.61
CA GLN A 192 -10.32 -2.13 8.68
C GLN A 192 -11.68 -2.82 8.47
N PRO A 193 -11.71 -3.98 7.78
CA PRO A 193 -10.57 -4.79 7.31
C PRO A 193 -10.00 -4.30 5.98
N MET A 194 -8.67 -4.09 5.90
CA MET A 194 -7.97 -3.63 4.68
C MET A 194 -7.28 -4.76 3.89
N GLY A 195 -7.10 -5.93 4.50
CA GLY A 195 -6.44 -7.07 3.87
C GLY A 195 -4.91 -7.07 3.84
N PHE A 196 -4.24 -5.90 3.94
CA PHE A 196 -2.77 -5.79 3.87
C PHE A 196 -2.09 -5.88 5.24
N TYR A 197 -2.65 -5.21 6.23
CA TYR A 197 -2.06 -5.08 7.57
C TYR A 197 -3.03 -5.49 8.65
N LEU A 198 -2.52 -6.20 9.65
CA LEU A 198 -3.23 -6.38 10.90
C LEU A 198 -3.25 -5.05 11.68
N PRO A 199 -4.30 -4.78 12.47
CA PRO A 199 -4.36 -3.58 13.31
C PRO A 199 -3.11 -3.39 14.18
N ALA A 200 -2.57 -4.46 14.73
CA ALA A 200 -1.33 -4.43 15.52
C ALA A 200 -0.14 -3.87 14.74
N THR A 201 -0.01 -4.20 13.45
CA THR A 201 1.07 -3.67 12.60
C THR A 201 0.96 -2.16 12.43
N ILE A 202 -0.26 -1.65 12.24
CA ILE A 202 -0.54 -0.22 12.09
C ILE A 202 -0.21 0.51 13.41
N VAL A 203 -0.63 -0.06 14.56
CA VAL A 203 -0.36 0.50 15.89
C VAL A 203 1.15 0.56 16.17
N GLU A 204 1.89 -0.52 15.88
CA GLU A 204 3.33 -0.55 16.10
C GLU A 204 4.08 0.39 15.15
N ASP A 205 3.61 0.55 13.93
CA ASP A 205 4.15 1.54 13.00
C ASP A 205 3.92 2.97 13.52
N ALA A 206 2.71 3.29 13.98
CA ALA A 206 2.37 4.58 14.57
C ALA A 206 3.26 4.92 15.78
N LYS A 207 3.46 3.96 16.68
CA LYS A 207 4.34 4.14 17.86
C LYS A 207 5.78 4.43 17.45
N ARG A 208 6.32 3.74 16.44
CA ARG A 208 7.67 4.01 15.91
C ARG A 208 7.82 5.42 15.34
N HIS A 209 6.72 6.03 14.90
CA HIS A 209 6.68 7.40 14.41
C HIS A 209 6.29 8.43 15.48
N GLY A 210 6.29 8.03 16.75
CA GLY A 210 6.02 8.92 17.87
C GLY A 210 4.54 9.26 18.09
N VAL A 211 3.61 8.54 17.40
CA VAL A 211 2.18 8.67 17.66
C VAL A 211 1.85 7.84 18.91
N LEU A 212 1.31 8.49 19.93
CA LEU A 212 0.81 7.80 21.09
C LEU A 212 -0.50 7.09 20.79
N VAL A 213 -0.56 5.81 21.11
CA VAL A 213 -1.78 5.01 20.98
C VAL A 213 -2.26 4.61 22.36
N ARG A 214 -3.43 5.12 22.72
CA ARG A 214 -4.08 4.87 24.02
C ARG A 214 -4.91 3.59 23.95
N PRO A 215 -4.88 2.77 24.99
CA PRO A 215 -5.65 1.53 25.05
C PRO A 215 -7.15 1.80 25.02
N ILE A 216 -7.92 0.74 24.86
CA ILE A 216 -9.37 0.78 24.98
C ILE A 216 -9.74 1.15 26.41
N ASP A 217 -10.74 2.02 26.57
CA ASP A 217 -11.22 2.52 27.87
C ASP A 217 -12.75 2.68 27.82
N ALA A 218 -13.45 2.12 28.79
CA ALA A 218 -14.92 2.18 28.86
C ALA A 218 -15.49 3.60 29.06
N GLN A 219 -14.67 4.53 29.63
CA GLN A 219 -15.05 5.93 29.82
C GLN A 219 -14.79 6.78 28.58
N ALA A 220 -13.77 6.44 27.77
CA ALA A 220 -13.23 7.31 26.76
C ALA A 220 -13.40 6.78 25.32
N SER A 221 -13.34 5.45 25.13
CA SER A 221 -13.39 4.87 23.78
C SER A 221 -14.78 4.94 23.16
N ASP A 222 -14.81 5.30 21.91
CA ASP A 222 -15.98 5.15 21.05
C ASP A 222 -15.97 3.79 20.33
N TRP A 223 -16.95 3.51 19.48
CA TRP A 223 -16.94 2.29 18.67
C TRP A 223 -15.72 2.25 17.76
N ASP A 224 -15.50 3.33 17.01
CA ASP A 224 -14.33 3.54 16.18
C ASP A 224 -13.17 4.14 16.98
N CYS A 225 -11.96 4.09 16.42
CA CYS A 225 -10.82 4.82 16.95
C CYS A 225 -11.07 6.32 16.85
N THR A 226 -10.61 7.09 17.84
CA THR A 226 -10.75 8.54 17.90
C THR A 226 -9.42 9.23 18.15
N LEU A 227 -9.37 10.54 17.91
CA LEU A 227 -8.23 11.38 18.20
C LEU A 227 -8.44 12.15 19.51
N GLU A 228 -7.43 12.17 20.34
CA GLU A 228 -7.40 12.94 21.59
C GLU A 228 -6.24 13.93 21.55
N ASN A 229 -6.47 15.20 21.95
CA ASN A 229 -5.39 16.18 22.07
C ASN A 229 -4.28 15.67 22.96
N CYS A 230 -3.04 15.69 22.47
CA CYS A 230 -1.87 15.20 23.19
C CYS A 230 -0.59 15.87 22.66
N ALA A 231 -0.06 16.84 23.38
CA ALA A 231 1.11 17.59 22.97
C ALA A 231 2.37 16.71 22.82
N ASP A 232 2.46 15.62 23.57
CA ASP A 232 3.59 14.70 23.57
C ASP A 232 3.54 13.69 22.39
N SER A 233 2.45 13.68 21.62
CA SER A 233 2.27 12.80 20.47
C SER A 233 2.64 13.52 19.16
N ALA A 234 3.20 12.77 18.23
CA ALA A 234 3.47 13.29 16.88
C ALA A 234 2.19 13.82 16.25
N GLY A 235 2.23 15.04 15.73
CA GLY A 235 1.06 15.71 15.16
C GLY A 235 0.11 16.33 16.21
N GLY A 236 0.44 16.26 17.52
CA GLY A 236 -0.37 16.87 18.59
C GLY A 236 -1.61 16.06 18.99
N PHE A 237 -1.78 14.84 18.47
CA PHE A 237 -2.90 13.95 18.77
C PHE A 237 -2.44 12.55 19.13
N ALA A 238 -3.07 11.94 20.13
CA ALA A 238 -3.00 10.52 20.40
C ALA A 238 -4.19 9.80 19.75
N VAL A 239 -3.99 8.56 19.33
CA VAL A 239 -5.06 7.69 18.83
C VAL A 239 -5.61 6.88 19.98
N ARG A 240 -6.91 7.00 20.28
CA ARG A 240 -7.63 6.12 21.21
C ARG A 240 -8.17 4.91 20.43
N MET A 241 -7.85 3.70 20.90
CA MET A 241 -8.40 2.47 20.30
C MET A 241 -9.90 2.36 20.52
N GLY A 242 -10.62 2.00 19.45
CA GLY A 242 -12.07 1.83 19.47
C GLY A 242 -12.53 0.50 20.06
N LEU A 243 -13.75 0.47 20.59
CA LEU A 243 -14.37 -0.73 21.17
C LEU A 243 -14.61 -1.85 20.16
N ARG A 244 -14.72 -1.52 18.86
CA ARG A 244 -14.84 -2.49 17.75
C ARG A 244 -13.72 -3.53 17.71
N TYR A 245 -12.58 -3.24 18.32
CA TYR A 245 -11.43 -4.14 18.38
C TYR A 245 -11.53 -5.19 19.50
N ILE A 246 -12.55 -5.12 20.35
CA ILE A 246 -12.82 -6.12 21.37
C ILE A 246 -13.56 -7.29 20.73
N LYS A 247 -12.91 -8.46 20.68
CA LYS A 247 -13.53 -9.67 20.16
C LYS A 247 -14.75 -10.07 21.01
N GLY A 248 -15.89 -10.21 20.37
CA GLY A 248 -17.13 -10.63 21.02
C GLY A 248 -18.00 -9.48 21.54
N LEU A 249 -17.55 -8.23 21.44
CA LEU A 249 -18.37 -7.06 21.67
C LEU A 249 -19.13 -6.70 20.38
N ALA A 250 -20.41 -6.35 20.49
CA ALA A 250 -21.22 -5.93 19.36
C ALA A 250 -21.51 -4.42 19.41
N GLU A 251 -21.76 -3.80 18.26
CA GLU A 251 -22.04 -2.37 18.15
C GLU A 251 -23.24 -1.95 19.02
N ARG A 252 -24.27 -2.77 19.13
CA ARG A 252 -25.40 -2.58 20.06
C ARG A 252 -24.99 -2.48 21.54
N ASP A 253 -23.86 -3.12 21.92
CA ASP A 253 -23.35 -3.02 23.28
C ASP A 253 -22.69 -1.65 23.48
N TRP A 254 -22.05 -1.13 22.44
CA TRP A 254 -21.56 0.25 22.37
C TRP A 254 -22.70 1.27 22.52
N ASP A 255 -23.81 1.09 21.82
CA ASP A 255 -24.97 1.99 21.94
C ASP A 255 -25.44 2.15 23.39
N ARG A 256 -25.45 1.03 24.15
CA ARG A 256 -25.80 1.06 25.59
C ARG A 256 -24.77 1.79 26.43
N ILE A 257 -23.47 1.54 26.16
CA ILE A 257 -22.36 2.22 26.86
C ILE A 257 -22.44 3.73 26.56
N SER A 258 -22.57 4.10 25.29
CA SER A 258 -22.64 5.49 24.85
C SER A 258 -23.81 6.24 25.48
N HIS A 259 -25.00 5.62 25.43
CA HIS A 259 -26.20 6.21 26.04
C HIS A 259 -26.05 6.41 27.56
N ALA A 260 -25.54 5.42 28.26
CA ALA A 260 -25.29 5.52 29.69
C ALA A 260 -24.24 6.59 30.02
N ARG A 261 -23.16 6.68 29.21
CA ARG A 261 -22.06 7.64 29.36
C ARG A 261 -22.52 9.10 29.12
N GLN A 262 -23.44 9.33 28.17
CA GLN A 262 -24.00 10.66 27.88
C GLN A 262 -24.74 11.26 29.08
N ALA A 263 -25.38 10.45 29.91
CA ALA A 263 -26.06 10.93 31.11
C ALA A 263 -25.08 11.45 32.16
N ARG A 264 -24.00 10.73 32.43
CA ARG A 264 -22.86 11.11 33.28
C ARG A 264 -21.75 10.07 33.15
N SER A 265 -20.50 10.44 33.47
CA SER A 265 -19.36 9.52 33.58
C SER A 265 -19.67 8.39 34.58
N PHE A 266 -19.05 7.23 34.36
CA PHE A 266 -19.18 6.11 35.30
C PHE A 266 -18.31 6.33 36.52
N GLU A 267 -18.86 6.11 37.72
CA GLU A 267 -18.17 6.32 38.97
C GLU A 267 -17.41 5.08 39.46
N SER A 268 -17.91 3.90 39.10
CA SER A 268 -17.31 2.61 39.44
C SER A 268 -17.69 1.53 38.43
N LEU A 269 -17.07 0.35 38.54
CA LEU A 269 -17.45 -0.82 37.77
C LEU A 269 -18.89 -1.24 38.04
N GLU A 270 -19.35 -1.18 39.30
CA GLU A 270 -20.74 -1.48 39.67
C GLU A 270 -21.71 -0.50 39.03
N ASP A 271 -21.37 0.79 39.00
CA ASP A 271 -22.18 1.81 38.33
C ASP A 271 -22.24 1.57 36.82
N PHE A 272 -21.12 1.18 36.19
CA PHE A 272 -21.06 0.79 34.80
C PHE A 272 -21.98 -0.39 34.49
N VAL A 273 -21.84 -1.50 35.24
CA VAL A 273 -22.63 -2.72 35.04
C VAL A 273 -24.13 -2.45 35.18
N ARG A 274 -24.50 -1.74 36.24
CA ARG A 274 -25.91 -1.41 36.52
C ARG A 274 -26.54 -0.54 35.42
N ARG A 275 -25.81 0.44 34.90
CA ARG A 275 -26.33 1.44 33.96
C ARG A 275 -26.31 0.98 32.52
N THR A 276 -25.37 0.13 32.13
CA THR A 276 -25.25 -0.38 30.76
C THR A 276 -26.10 -1.61 30.52
N ASP A 277 -26.44 -2.38 31.56
CA ASP A 277 -27.20 -3.63 31.50
C ASP A 277 -26.66 -4.56 30.39
N LEU A 278 -25.33 -4.67 30.32
CA LEU A 278 -24.64 -5.52 29.33
C LEU A 278 -24.69 -6.99 29.78
N ARG A 279 -24.65 -7.88 28.79
CA ARG A 279 -24.55 -9.31 29.06
C ARG A 279 -23.19 -9.64 29.69
N GLN A 280 -23.18 -10.71 30.49
CA GLN A 280 -21.93 -11.17 31.15
C GLN A 280 -20.81 -11.43 30.14
N SER A 281 -21.11 -11.94 28.94
CA SER A 281 -20.10 -12.17 27.89
C SER A 281 -19.45 -10.84 27.43
N SER A 282 -20.22 -9.78 27.26
CA SER A 282 -19.72 -8.45 26.85
C SER A 282 -18.90 -7.81 27.97
N LEU A 283 -19.33 -7.95 29.24
CA LEU A 283 -18.57 -7.50 30.41
C LEU A 283 -17.23 -8.24 30.53
N SER A 284 -17.23 -9.55 30.32
CA SER A 284 -16.01 -10.36 30.33
C SER A 284 -15.04 -9.96 29.20
N ALA A 285 -15.56 -9.68 27.99
CA ALA A 285 -14.75 -9.22 26.87
C ALA A 285 -14.11 -7.84 27.13
N LEU A 286 -14.86 -6.90 27.70
CA LEU A 286 -14.36 -5.60 28.12
C LEU A 286 -13.28 -5.72 29.20
N ALA A 287 -13.50 -6.58 30.20
CA ALA A 287 -12.52 -6.82 31.28
C ALA A 287 -11.22 -7.44 30.73
N GLN A 288 -11.32 -8.44 29.85
CA GLN A 288 -10.16 -9.06 29.20
C GLN A 288 -9.35 -8.08 28.34
N ALA A 289 -10.02 -7.09 27.76
CA ALA A 289 -9.38 -6.03 26.98
C ALA A 289 -8.77 -4.91 27.86
N GLY A 290 -8.89 -4.97 29.18
CA GLY A 290 -8.42 -3.92 30.08
C GLY A 290 -9.26 -2.63 30.04
N ALA A 291 -10.48 -2.68 29.50
CA ALA A 291 -11.31 -1.48 29.28
C ALA A 291 -11.76 -0.79 30.59
N PHE A 292 -11.59 -1.43 31.72
CA PHE A 292 -11.99 -0.92 33.03
C PHE A 292 -10.83 -0.32 33.85
N ASP A 293 -9.60 -0.34 33.34
CA ASP A 293 -8.43 0.15 34.08
C ASP A 293 -8.58 1.62 34.46
N GLY A 294 -9.19 2.44 33.60
CA GLY A 294 -9.51 3.84 33.86
C GLY A 294 -10.58 4.08 34.92
N LEU A 295 -11.50 3.13 35.14
CA LEU A 295 -12.55 3.27 36.16
C LEU A 295 -12.01 3.18 37.59
N GLY A 296 -10.87 2.51 37.81
CA GLY A 296 -10.19 2.42 39.09
C GLY A 296 -9.31 3.63 39.43
N ALA A 297 -8.79 4.33 38.43
CA ALA A 297 -7.90 5.47 38.62
C ALA A 297 -8.65 6.73 39.11
N GLY A 298 -9.87 6.96 38.64
CA GLY A 298 -10.69 8.11 39.05
C GLY A 298 -11.10 8.09 40.52
N ILE A 299 -11.08 6.93 41.18
CA ILE A 299 -11.31 6.81 42.65
C ILE A 299 -10.07 7.24 43.43
N ARG A 300 -8.87 6.98 42.90
CA ARG A 300 -7.61 7.38 43.55
C ARG A 300 -7.37 8.88 43.54
N GLU A 301 -7.70 9.57 42.46
CA GLU A 301 -7.57 11.03 42.38
C GLU A 301 -8.60 11.77 43.25
N LYS A 302 -9.83 11.24 43.38
CA LYS A 302 -10.86 11.89 44.24
C LYS A 302 -10.67 11.70 45.74
N HIS A 303 -9.89 10.71 46.15
CA HIS A 303 -9.72 10.37 47.58
C HIS A 303 -8.30 10.54 48.13
N GLY A 304 -7.40 11.19 47.43
CA GLY A 304 -6.12 11.67 47.99
C GLY A 304 -5.24 10.58 48.64
N VAL A 305 -5.26 9.33 48.17
CA VAL A 305 -4.42 8.26 48.74
C VAL A 305 -3.09 8.22 47.98
N GLY A 306 -2.04 8.55 48.69
CA GLY A 306 -0.68 8.68 48.24
C GLY A 306 -0.10 7.47 47.51
N GLU A 307 0.93 7.77 46.71
CA GLU A 307 1.74 6.85 45.91
C GLU A 307 2.28 5.66 46.73
N GLY A 308 1.70 4.52 46.54
CA GLY A 308 2.26 3.24 46.95
C GLY A 308 2.67 2.43 45.71
N ARG A 309 3.98 2.27 45.52
CA ARG A 309 4.60 1.49 44.44
C ARG A 309 4.00 0.09 44.34
N LEU A 310 3.47 -0.25 43.19
CA LEU A 310 3.43 -1.62 42.72
C LEU A 310 3.75 -1.62 41.22
N HIS A 311 5.05 -1.60 40.92
CA HIS A 311 5.58 -2.08 39.65
C HIS A 311 5.62 -3.61 39.72
N GLN A 312 4.58 -4.26 39.25
CA GLN A 312 4.69 -5.58 38.61
C GLN A 312 4.33 -5.39 37.14
N PRO A 313 5.17 -5.84 36.20
CA PRO A 313 4.79 -5.84 34.79
C PRO A 313 3.60 -6.79 34.65
N LEU A 314 2.47 -6.23 34.23
CA LEU A 314 1.31 -7.01 33.82
C LEU A 314 1.73 -7.96 32.69
N PRO A 315 1.23 -9.22 32.66
CA PRO A 315 1.44 -10.08 31.52
C PRO A 315 0.94 -9.37 30.27
N GLN A 316 1.75 -9.42 29.20
CA GLN A 316 1.39 -8.86 27.92
C GLN A 316 -0.01 -9.38 27.53
N PRO A 317 -0.92 -8.50 27.05
CA PRO A 317 -2.20 -8.96 26.56
C PRO A 317 -1.93 -10.01 25.49
N LEU A 318 -2.60 -11.15 25.59
CA LEU A 318 -2.62 -12.19 24.58
C LEU A 318 -3.20 -11.63 23.26
N LEU A 319 -2.37 -10.88 22.55
CA LEU A 319 -2.57 -10.57 21.15
C LEU A 319 -2.25 -11.84 20.38
N LEU A 320 -3.31 -12.59 20.05
CA LEU A 320 -3.36 -13.64 19.03
C LEU A 320 -2.24 -14.69 19.10
N GLY A 321 -2.65 -15.91 19.36
CA GLY A 321 -1.80 -17.10 19.41
C GLY A 321 -0.80 -17.13 18.26
N ASN A 322 0.44 -17.40 18.63
CA ASN A 322 1.47 -17.88 17.73
C ASN A 322 0.91 -19.15 17.06
N SER A 323 0.57 -19.07 15.80
CA SER A 323 0.49 -20.25 14.94
C SER A 323 1.92 -20.60 14.51
N GLU A 324 2.68 -21.21 15.41
CA GLU A 324 3.71 -22.16 15.04
C GLU A 324 2.97 -23.47 14.73
N ASP A 325 2.58 -23.60 13.50
CA ASP A 325 2.35 -24.87 12.80
C ASP A 325 2.28 -24.54 11.30
N VAL A 326 3.44 -24.27 10.74
CA VAL A 326 3.64 -24.43 9.31
C VAL A 326 4.03 -25.90 9.12
N GLY A 327 3.00 -26.75 9.16
CA GLY A 327 3.10 -28.10 8.65
C GLY A 327 3.58 -28.06 7.21
N SER A 328 4.63 -28.83 6.94
CA SER A 328 5.22 -29.12 5.65
C SER A 328 4.15 -29.27 4.56
N VAL A 329 4.24 -28.41 3.54
CA VAL A 329 3.50 -28.55 2.28
C VAL A 329 3.97 -29.85 1.63
N PRO A 330 3.08 -30.82 1.33
CA PRO A 330 3.44 -32.00 0.56
C PRO A 330 3.77 -31.56 -0.89
N ASP A 331 4.88 -32.04 -1.37
CA ASP A 331 5.32 -31.98 -2.77
C ASP A 331 4.24 -32.70 -3.63
N LEU A 332 3.34 -31.94 -4.26
CA LEU A 332 2.43 -32.45 -5.27
C LEU A 332 3.18 -32.56 -6.58
N GLY A 333 3.71 -33.76 -6.77
CA GLY A 333 4.37 -34.25 -7.95
C GLY A 333 3.60 -33.93 -9.23
N ARG A 334 4.35 -33.68 -10.28
CA ARG A 334 3.99 -33.66 -11.69
C ARG A 334 3.10 -34.88 -12.04
N GLY A 335 1.88 -34.64 -12.44
CA GLY A 335 1.06 -35.68 -13.07
C GLY A 335 -0.43 -35.48 -12.91
N ALA A 336 -1.06 -34.66 -13.75
CA ALA A 336 -2.43 -34.84 -14.23
C ALA A 336 -2.86 -33.66 -15.13
N LEU A 337 -2.26 -33.56 -16.30
CA LEU A 337 -2.84 -32.88 -17.46
C LEU A 337 -3.14 -33.95 -18.51
N GLN A 338 -4.26 -34.65 -18.34
CA GLN A 338 -4.92 -35.36 -19.43
C GLN A 338 -6.39 -35.60 -19.09
N ARG A 339 -7.22 -35.17 -20.03
CA ARG A 339 -8.66 -35.44 -20.24
C ARG A 339 -9.66 -34.50 -19.59
N CYS A 340 -10.22 -33.64 -20.42
CA CYS A 340 -11.64 -33.47 -20.66
C CYS A 340 -11.83 -32.81 -22.02
N ASP A 341 -11.70 -33.63 -23.10
CA ASP A 341 -12.47 -33.46 -24.32
C ASP A 341 -13.74 -34.30 -24.12
N GLN A 342 -14.87 -33.63 -23.98
CA GLN A 342 -16.17 -33.92 -24.55
C GLN A 342 -17.12 -32.76 -24.25
#